data_9a134aad765f82e4643e088a368fa8c7
#
_entry.id   9a134aad765f82e4643e088a368fa8c7
#
_cell.length_a   1.000
_cell.length_b   1.000
_cell.length_c   1.000
_cell.angle_alpha   90.00
_cell.angle_beta   90.00
_cell.angle_gamma   90.00
#
_symmetry.space_group_name_H-M   'P 1'
#
loop_
_entity.id
_entity.type
_entity.pdbx_description
1 polymer ?
#
loop_
_entity_poly.entity_id
_entity_poly.type
_entity_poly.pdbx_seq_one_letter_code
_entity_poly.pdbx_strand_id
1 'polypeptide(L)'
;MAHPLTRRKFNALTVALSSVWLASSLGLVVTANVAQAQAPKGPEFKLIKPDQTPDVEKGKIEVIEFFWFGCPHCNGLEPSVREWKKKLAPDVVFKRVHVPFREEKHQQLFYTLESMGKVEDMVDKVFYAMHVEHNPLDNNKKMVEWATKQGLDAKLFEQTLESFGVKTKMKKASNLAAAHQVDGVPALTVNGKFYTAPSMAGSNGHALRLVDQFVEQERKAKK
;
A
#
# COMPACT_ATOMS: atom_id res chain seq x y z
N MET A 1 -44.57 38.31 42.90
CA MET A 1 -45.65 37.75 43.73
C MET A 1 -45.17 36.40 44.25
N ALA A 2 -45.19 36.28 45.57
CA ALA A 2 -44.55 35.24 46.36
C ALA A 2 -45.48 34.07 46.73
N HIS A 3 -44.84 32.93 47.00
CA HIS A 3 -45.23 31.89 47.98
C HIS A 3 -46.23 30.75 47.58
N PRO A 4 -46.21 29.65 48.38
CA PRO A 4 -45.18 29.11 49.28
C PRO A 4 -45.02 27.57 49.28
N LEU A 5 -44.04 27.13 50.03
CA LEU A 5 -43.68 25.81 50.53
C LEU A 5 -44.79 25.06 51.28
N THR A 6 -44.82 23.72 51.17
CA THR A 6 -45.37 22.87 52.23
C THR A 6 -44.50 21.64 52.50
N ARG A 7 -44.00 21.61 53.74
CA ARG A 7 -43.36 20.47 54.42
C ARG A 7 -44.43 19.51 54.98
N ARG A 8 -44.18 18.20 54.93
CA ARG A 8 -44.62 17.21 55.95
C ARG A 8 -43.69 16.02 55.88
N LYS A 9 -42.85 15.84 56.81
CA LYS A 9 -42.80 15.23 58.15
C LYS A 9 -42.98 13.70 58.16
N PHE A 10 -41.87 13.02 58.49
CA PHE A 10 -41.66 11.87 59.38
C PHE A 10 -42.61 10.69 59.37
N ASN A 11 -42.03 9.47 59.14
CA ASN A 11 -42.05 8.47 60.23
C ASN A 11 -40.90 7.46 60.01
N ALA A 12 -40.15 7.28 61.07
CA ALA A 12 -39.14 6.26 61.27
C ALA A 12 -39.85 4.95 61.71
N LEU A 13 -39.40 3.84 61.16
CA LEU A 13 -39.56 2.55 61.83
C LEU A 13 -38.26 1.75 61.56
N THR A 14 -37.52 1.58 62.62
CA THR A 14 -36.38 0.69 62.76
C THR A 14 -36.86 -0.76 62.91
N VAL A 15 -36.30 -1.63 62.07
CA VAL A 15 -36.18 -3.09 62.45
C VAL A 15 -34.82 -3.55 62.02
N ALA A 16 -34.12 -4.09 62.99
CA ALA A 16 -32.78 -4.63 62.90
C ALA A 16 -32.74 -6.11 62.48
N LEU A 17 -31.54 -6.56 62.13
CA LEU A 17 -31.00 -7.96 62.06
C LEU A 17 -31.22 -8.68 60.70
N SER A 18 -30.18 -8.93 59.96
CA SER A 18 -29.17 -9.97 60.16
C SER A 18 -28.22 -10.04 58.99
N SER A 19 -26.98 -10.14 59.29
CA SER A 19 -25.81 -10.33 58.43
C SER A 19 -25.91 -11.58 57.56
N VAL A 20 -25.73 -11.42 56.23
CA VAL A 20 -25.11 -12.45 55.40
C VAL A 20 -24.18 -11.71 54.39
N TRP A 21 -22.89 -11.84 54.64
CA TRP A 21 -21.84 -11.45 53.70
C TRP A 21 -21.79 -12.49 52.58
N LEU A 22 -22.34 -12.20 51.44
CA LEU A 22 -22.04 -12.90 50.19
C LEU A 22 -21.19 -11.94 49.34
N ALA A 23 -19.89 -12.19 49.42
CA ALA A 23 -18.92 -11.56 48.53
C ALA A 23 -19.13 -12.07 47.09
N SER A 24 -19.98 -11.38 46.34
CA SER A 24 -20.04 -11.58 44.90
C SER A 24 -18.93 -10.79 44.25
N SER A 25 -17.81 -11.44 44.02
CA SER A 25 -16.74 -10.97 43.14
C SER A 25 -17.30 -10.97 41.70
N LEU A 26 -17.84 -9.82 41.28
CA LEU A 26 -18.07 -9.56 39.85
C LEU A 26 -16.68 -9.47 39.19
N GLY A 27 -16.19 -10.61 38.71
CA GLY A 27 -15.08 -10.65 37.79
C GLY A 27 -15.50 -9.92 36.50
N LEU A 28 -14.99 -8.72 36.29
CA LEU A 28 -15.06 -8.05 35.01
C LEU A 28 -14.24 -8.89 34.03
N VAL A 29 -14.89 -9.78 33.29
CA VAL A 29 -14.27 -10.44 32.14
C VAL A 29 -14.17 -9.40 31.04
N VAL A 30 -13.03 -8.71 30.99
CA VAL A 30 -12.66 -7.91 29.82
C VAL A 30 -12.36 -8.88 28.70
N THR A 31 -13.38 -9.19 27.89
CA THR A 31 -13.18 -9.89 26.63
C THR A 31 -12.42 -8.96 25.68
N ALA A 32 -11.11 -9.08 25.66
CA ALA A 32 -10.30 -8.48 24.61
C ALA A 32 -10.78 -9.09 23.28
N ASN A 33 -11.57 -8.33 22.52
CA ASN A 33 -11.82 -8.63 21.11
C ASN A 33 -10.50 -8.51 20.37
N VAL A 34 -9.74 -9.60 20.31
CA VAL A 34 -8.65 -9.76 19.37
C VAL A 34 -9.33 -9.82 18.01
N ALA A 35 -9.24 -8.72 17.25
CA ALA A 35 -9.65 -8.72 15.86
C ALA A 35 -8.88 -9.83 15.15
N GLN A 36 -9.52 -10.98 14.96
CA GLN A 36 -8.98 -12.06 14.16
C GLN A 36 -8.87 -11.54 12.73
N ALA A 37 -7.64 -11.26 12.30
CA ALA A 37 -7.36 -11.06 10.89
C ALA A 37 -7.86 -12.31 10.17
N GLN A 38 -8.87 -12.16 9.31
CA GLN A 38 -9.40 -13.29 8.55
C GLN A 38 -8.28 -13.81 7.66
N ALA A 39 -7.99 -15.11 7.77
CA ALA A 39 -7.04 -15.76 6.90
C ALA A 39 -7.44 -15.57 5.42
N PRO A 40 -6.50 -15.33 4.49
CA PRO A 40 -6.80 -15.15 3.09
C PRO A 40 -7.54 -16.37 2.54
N LYS A 41 -8.58 -16.13 1.75
CA LYS A 41 -9.39 -17.19 1.12
C LYS A 41 -8.71 -17.69 -0.17
N GLY A 42 -7.54 -18.28 -0.09
CA GLY A 42 -6.83 -18.77 -1.27
C GLY A 42 -5.32 -18.87 -1.05
N PRO A 43 -4.56 -19.24 -2.10
CA PRO A 43 -3.11 -19.31 -1.99
C PRO A 43 -2.51 -17.91 -1.78
N GLU A 44 -1.52 -17.82 -0.88
CA GLU A 44 -0.84 -16.57 -0.55
C GLU A 44 0.06 -16.05 -1.69
N PHE A 45 0.34 -16.91 -2.66
CA PHE A 45 1.11 -16.59 -3.87
C PHE A 45 0.73 -17.50 -5.02
N LYS A 46 1.13 -17.13 -6.24
CA LYS A 46 1.04 -17.99 -7.44
C LYS A 46 2.38 -17.98 -8.19
N LEU A 47 2.60 -19.01 -9.00
CA LEU A 47 3.74 -19.04 -9.93
C LEU A 47 3.32 -18.40 -11.25
N ILE A 48 4.20 -17.57 -11.79
CA ILE A 48 4.07 -17.02 -13.14
C ILE A 48 4.49 -18.11 -14.13
N LYS A 49 3.70 -18.37 -15.15
CA LYS A 49 4.02 -19.39 -16.16
C LYS A 49 3.67 -18.91 -17.57
N PRO A 50 4.61 -18.99 -18.53
CA PRO A 50 6.02 -19.37 -18.32
C PRO A 50 6.77 -18.38 -17.45
N ASP A 51 7.86 -18.82 -16.85
CA ASP A 51 8.76 -17.93 -16.10
C ASP A 51 9.23 -16.77 -17.00
N GLN A 52 9.26 -15.57 -16.45
CA GLN A 52 9.75 -14.39 -17.17
C GLN A 52 11.24 -14.19 -16.88
N THR A 53 11.98 -13.79 -17.89
CA THR A 53 13.42 -13.50 -17.71
C THR A 53 13.57 -12.18 -16.97
N PRO A 54 14.30 -12.15 -15.81
CA PRO A 54 14.58 -10.90 -15.10
C PRO A 54 15.42 -9.96 -15.95
N ASP A 55 15.09 -8.69 -15.91
CA ASP A 55 15.85 -7.61 -16.58
C ASP A 55 16.81 -6.95 -15.59
N VAL A 56 17.77 -7.75 -15.09
CA VAL A 56 18.81 -7.32 -14.15
C VAL A 56 20.14 -7.98 -14.49
N GLU A 57 21.23 -7.44 -13.96
CA GLU A 57 22.57 -8.03 -14.14
C GLU A 57 22.64 -9.47 -13.61
N LYS A 58 23.50 -10.28 -14.25
CA LYS A 58 23.72 -11.67 -13.82
C LYS A 58 24.13 -11.72 -12.33
N GLY A 59 23.44 -12.57 -11.59
CA GLY A 59 23.64 -12.72 -10.14
C GLY A 59 22.70 -11.89 -9.28
N LYS A 60 22.05 -10.85 -9.82
CA LYS A 60 21.04 -10.07 -9.12
C LYS A 60 19.68 -10.78 -9.10
N ILE A 61 18.86 -10.43 -8.15
CA ILE A 61 17.47 -10.89 -7.99
C ILE A 61 16.55 -9.70 -8.20
N GLU A 62 15.65 -9.83 -9.16
CA GLU A 62 14.68 -8.78 -9.48
C GLU A 62 13.45 -8.90 -8.60
N VAL A 63 13.03 -7.77 -8.01
CA VAL A 63 11.72 -7.62 -7.37
C VAL A 63 11.00 -6.48 -8.06
N ILE A 64 9.77 -6.74 -8.55
CA ILE A 64 8.95 -5.72 -9.19
C ILE A 64 7.70 -5.48 -8.38
N GLU A 65 7.40 -4.22 -8.10
CA GLU A 65 6.09 -3.76 -7.66
C GLU A 65 5.31 -3.23 -8.87
N PHE A 66 4.20 -3.87 -9.19
CA PHE A 66 3.21 -3.34 -10.12
C PHE A 66 2.19 -2.53 -9.34
N PHE A 67 2.00 -1.29 -9.72
CA PHE A 67 1.15 -0.36 -8.98
C PHE A 67 0.43 0.65 -9.89
N TRP A 68 -0.53 1.35 -9.32
CA TRP A 68 -1.22 2.48 -9.93
C TRP A 68 -1.40 3.60 -8.90
N PHE A 69 -1.05 4.82 -9.24
CA PHE A 69 -1.15 5.96 -8.33
C PHE A 69 -2.57 6.19 -7.78
N GLY A 70 -3.61 5.94 -8.59
CA GLY A 70 -4.99 6.07 -8.16
C GLY A 70 -5.52 4.94 -7.26
N CYS A 71 -4.69 3.95 -6.94
CA CYS A 71 -5.09 2.82 -6.11
C CYS A 71 -4.89 3.10 -4.61
N PRO A 72 -5.97 3.11 -3.78
CA PRO A 72 -5.84 3.31 -2.33
C PRO A 72 -4.99 2.24 -1.65
N HIS A 73 -5.04 1.00 -2.14
CA HIS A 73 -4.23 -0.09 -1.60
C HIS A 73 -2.75 0.07 -1.91
N CYS A 74 -2.39 0.63 -3.09
CA CYS A 74 -1.01 0.97 -3.43
C CYS A 74 -0.50 2.10 -2.51
N ASN A 75 -1.31 3.15 -2.31
CA ASN A 75 -1.01 4.20 -1.36
C ASN A 75 -0.80 3.65 0.06
N GLY A 76 -1.64 2.71 0.50
CA GLY A 76 -1.52 2.05 1.81
C GLY A 76 -0.31 1.11 1.93
N LEU A 77 0.22 0.59 0.82
CA LEU A 77 1.43 -0.25 0.81
C LEU A 77 2.71 0.59 0.86
N GLU A 78 2.70 1.80 0.29
CA GLU A 78 3.89 2.64 0.09
C GLU A 78 4.76 2.84 1.35
N PRO A 79 4.23 3.16 2.54
CA PRO A 79 5.05 3.28 3.75
C PRO A 79 5.83 2.00 4.08
N SER A 80 5.20 0.84 3.87
CA SER A 80 5.83 -0.46 4.13
C SER A 80 6.92 -0.78 3.11
N VAL A 81 6.70 -0.49 1.82
CA VAL A 81 7.70 -0.65 0.76
C VAL A 81 8.91 0.24 1.01
N ARG A 82 8.69 1.49 1.39
CA ARG A 82 9.78 2.44 1.69
C ARG A 82 10.69 1.93 2.82
N GLU A 83 10.12 1.44 3.91
CA GLU A 83 10.90 0.91 5.02
C GLU A 83 11.58 -0.43 4.67
N TRP A 84 10.92 -1.26 3.87
CA TRP A 84 11.46 -2.52 3.38
C TRP A 84 12.64 -2.29 2.43
N LYS A 85 12.55 -1.34 1.50
CA LYS A 85 13.62 -0.97 0.57
C LYS A 85 14.93 -0.61 1.27
N LYS A 86 14.88 0.05 2.43
CA LYS A 86 16.08 0.43 3.21
C LYS A 86 16.89 -0.77 3.68
N LYS A 87 16.28 -1.95 3.74
CA LYS A 87 16.87 -3.20 4.26
C LYS A 87 17.27 -4.17 3.16
N LEU A 88 17.09 -3.80 1.89
CA LEU A 88 17.42 -4.68 0.76
C LEU A 88 18.90 -4.99 0.71
N ALA A 89 19.21 -6.27 0.52
CA ALA A 89 20.57 -6.71 0.28
C ALA A 89 21.06 -6.20 -1.10
N PRO A 90 22.40 -6.01 -1.28
CA PRO A 90 22.95 -5.45 -2.52
C PRO A 90 22.72 -6.28 -3.79
N ASP A 91 22.37 -7.55 -3.64
CA ASP A 91 22.04 -8.45 -4.74
C ASP A 91 20.57 -8.37 -5.18
N VAL A 92 19.73 -7.59 -4.50
CA VAL A 92 18.32 -7.38 -4.86
C VAL A 92 18.14 -6.06 -5.59
N VAL A 93 17.50 -6.11 -6.75
CA VAL A 93 17.13 -4.94 -7.54
C VAL A 93 15.61 -4.76 -7.48
N PHE A 94 15.18 -3.71 -6.80
CA PHE A 94 13.77 -3.34 -6.74
C PHE A 94 13.41 -2.39 -7.86
N LYS A 95 12.33 -2.68 -8.56
CA LYS A 95 11.76 -1.86 -9.63
C LYS A 95 10.29 -1.56 -9.37
N ARG A 96 9.83 -0.39 -9.79
CA ARG A 96 8.43 -0.04 -9.86
C ARG A 96 7.94 -0.04 -11.30
N VAL A 97 6.79 -0.61 -11.53
CA VAL A 97 6.13 -0.63 -12.83
C VAL A 97 4.71 -0.09 -12.66
N HIS A 98 4.49 1.11 -13.17
CA HIS A 98 3.15 1.69 -13.15
C HIS A 98 2.30 1.09 -14.28
N VAL A 99 1.13 0.56 -13.94
CA VAL A 99 0.22 -0.06 -14.90
C VAL A 99 -0.95 0.87 -15.24
N PRO A 100 -1.49 0.83 -16.47
CA PRO A 100 -2.62 1.68 -16.90
C PRO A 100 -3.95 1.07 -16.45
N PHE A 101 -4.15 0.85 -15.14
CA PHE A 101 -5.29 0.07 -14.64
C PHE A 101 -6.65 0.71 -14.99
N ARG A 102 -6.79 2.02 -14.81
CA ARG A 102 -8.00 2.78 -15.15
C ARG A 102 -7.71 4.10 -15.86
N GLU A 103 -6.48 4.60 -15.73
CA GLU A 103 -6.11 5.93 -16.17
C GLU A 103 -4.68 5.94 -16.70
N GLU A 104 -4.53 6.03 -18.02
CA GLU A 104 -3.21 6.07 -18.68
C GLU A 104 -2.42 7.34 -18.33
N LYS A 105 -3.09 8.42 -17.98
CA LYS A 105 -2.42 9.68 -17.60
C LYS A 105 -1.55 9.51 -16.37
N HIS A 106 -1.95 8.69 -15.40
CA HIS A 106 -1.11 8.41 -14.24
C HIS A 106 0.13 7.60 -14.62
N GLN A 107 0.02 6.69 -15.59
CA GLN A 107 1.17 5.97 -16.12
C GLN A 107 2.12 6.92 -16.85
N GLN A 108 1.60 7.84 -17.63
CA GLN A 108 2.36 8.90 -18.31
C GLN A 108 3.11 9.77 -17.29
N LEU A 109 2.46 10.18 -16.20
CA LEU A 109 3.08 10.92 -15.10
C LEU A 109 4.27 10.16 -14.50
N PHE A 110 4.07 8.88 -14.18
CA PHE A 110 5.14 8.06 -13.58
C PHE A 110 6.36 7.96 -14.49
N TYR A 111 6.18 7.64 -15.78
CA TYR A 111 7.29 7.51 -16.71
C TYR A 111 7.92 8.85 -17.12
N THR A 112 7.21 9.95 -16.95
CA THR A 112 7.78 11.30 -17.00
C THR A 112 8.75 11.52 -15.86
N LEU A 113 8.31 11.29 -14.62
CA LEU A 113 9.16 11.40 -13.43
C LEU A 113 10.36 10.46 -13.49
N GLU A 114 10.17 9.23 -13.99
CA GLU A 114 11.26 8.27 -14.19
C GLU A 114 12.27 8.78 -15.22
N SER A 115 11.82 9.32 -16.33
CA SER A 115 12.69 9.86 -17.38
C SER A 115 13.47 11.10 -16.92
N MET A 116 12.94 11.81 -15.92
CA MET A 116 13.62 12.94 -15.27
C MET A 116 14.47 12.53 -14.07
N GLY A 117 14.51 11.23 -13.70
CA GLY A 117 15.24 10.74 -12.52
C GLY A 117 14.63 11.21 -11.19
N LYS A 118 13.30 11.44 -11.15
CA LYS A 118 12.59 12.05 -10.01
C LYS A 118 11.62 11.10 -9.29
N VAL A 119 11.61 9.82 -9.62
CA VAL A 119 10.65 8.86 -9.03
C VAL A 119 10.78 8.82 -7.51
N GLU A 120 11.99 8.63 -6.99
CA GLU A 120 12.21 8.46 -5.55
C GLU A 120 11.79 9.71 -4.73
N ASP A 121 11.99 10.91 -5.29
CA ASP A 121 11.63 12.17 -4.64
C ASP A 121 10.14 12.49 -4.74
N MET A 122 9.42 11.88 -5.69
CA MET A 122 8.08 12.35 -6.08
C MET A 122 6.96 11.33 -5.84
N VAL A 123 7.24 10.04 -5.73
CA VAL A 123 6.19 9.01 -5.57
C VAL A 123 5.28 9.29 -4.38
N ASP A 124 5.85 9.56 -3.21
CA ASP A 124 5.07 9.90 -2.01
C ASP A 124 4.22 11.16 -2.20
N LYS A 125 4.77 12.15 -2.90
CA LYS A 125 4.08 13.42 -3.18
C LYS A 125 2.93 13.25 -4.16
N VAL A 126 3.06 12.36 -5.15
CA VAL A 126 1.96 12.02 -6.08
C VAL A 126 0.85 11.32 -5.31
N PHE A 127 1.18 10.31 -4.49
CA PHE A 127 0.18 9.65 -3.66
C PHE A 127 -0.52 10.65 -2.71
N TYR A 128 0.24 11.54 -2.07
CA TYR A 128 -0.34 12.58 -1.21
C TYR A 128 -1.28 13.51 -1.98
N ALA A 129 -0.86 14.02 -3.14
CA ALA A 129 -1.69 14.87 -3.98
C ALA A 129 -3.01 14.19 -4.34
N MET A 130 -2.97 12.91 -4.73
CA MET A 130 -4.16 12.20 -5.18
C MET A 130 -5.08 11.76 -4.03
N HIS A 131 -4.52 11.22 -2.94
CA HIS A 131 -5.30 10.58 -1.89
C HIS A 131 -5.62 11.49 -0.70
N VAL A 132 -4.87 12.58 -0.50
CA VAL A 132 -5.06 13.52 0.60
C VAL A 132 -5.58 14.86 0.09
N GLU A 133 -4.93 15.43 -0.95
CA GLU A 133 -5.36 16.72 -1.53
C GLU A 133 -6.50 16.57 -2.55
N HIS A 134 -6.88 15.32 -2.89
CA HIS A 134 -7.91 15.01 -3.89
C HIS A 134 -7.66 15.64 -5.26
N ASN A 135 -6.38 15.84 -5.61
CA ASN A 135 -5.98 16.28 -6.94
C ASN A 135 -5.82 15.06 -7.84
N PRO A 136 -6.70 14.83 -8.82
CA PRO A 136 -6.71 13.57 -9.58
C PRO A 136 -5.54 13.43 -10.56
N LEU A 137 -4.80 14.49 -10.87
CA LEU A 137 -3.68 14.48 -11.83
C LEU A 137 -4.03 13.77 -13.16
N ASP A 138 -5.27 13.95 -13.64
CA ASP A 138 -5.89 13.20 -14.74
C ASP A 138 -5.68 13.83 -16.11
N ASN A 139 -4.99 14.97 -16.17
CA ASN A 139 -4.69 15.67 -17.42
C ASN A 139 -3.36 16.43 -17.34
N ASN A 140 -2.82 16.75 -18.52
CA ASN A 140 -1.51 17.39 -18.64
C ASN A 140 -1.40 18.70 -17.88
N LYS A 141 -2.43 19.56 -17.94
CA LYS A 141 -2.45 20.85 -17.25
C LYS A 141 -2.26 20.68 -15.74
N LYS A 142 -3.07 19.81 -15.11
CA LYS A 142 -2.96 19.53 -13.68
C LYS A 142 -1.60 18.95 -13.30
N MET A 143 -1.05 18.05 -14.14
CA MET A 143 0.28 17.47 -13.90
C MET A 143 1.39 18.52 -13.97
N VAL A 144 1.37 19.40 -14.98
CA VAL A 144 2.37 20.49 -15.13
C VAL A 144 2.25 21.48 -13.96
N GLU A 145 1.04 21.88 -13.60
CA GLU A 145 0.80 22.78 -12.46
C GLU A 145 1.31 22.15 -11.14
N TRP A 146 1.01 20.86 -10.93
CA TRP A 146 1.49 20.13 -9.76
C TRP A 146 3.02 20.01 -9.76
N ALA A 147 3.62 19.57 -10.87
CA ALA A 147 5.06 19.43 -11.00
C ALA A 147 5.80 20.74 -10.74
N THR A 148 5.29 21.85 -11.26
CA THR A 148 5.81 23.21 -11.01
C THR A 148 5.77 23.57 -9.53
N LYS A 149 4.66 23.28 -8.84
CA LYS A 149 4.54 23.48 -7.37
C LYS A 149 5.52 22.61 -6.59
N GLN A 150 5.93 21.45 -7.14
CA GLN A 150 6.97 20.60 -6.52
C GLN A 150 8.40 21.06 -6.86
N GLY A 151 8.57 22.16 -7.58
CA GLY A 151 9.89 22.70 -7.93
C GLY A 151 10.52 22.09 -9.18
N LEU A 152 9.76 21.34 -9.99
CA LEU A 152 10.24 20.82 -11.27
C LEU A 152 10.12 21.91 -12.36
N ASP A 153 11.07 21.89 -13.31
CA ASP A 153 11.00 22.79 -14.49
C ASP A 153 9.77 22.44 -15.33
N ALA A 154 8.84 23.38 -15.44
CA ALA A 154 7.55 23.19 -16.12
C ALA A 154 7.74 22.82 -17.60
N LYS A 155 8.65 23.52 -18.31
CA LYS A 155 8.89 23.30 -19.73
C LYS A 155 9.52 21.95 -19.99
N LEU A 156 10.54 21.58 -19.21
CA LEU A 156 11.19 20.28 -19.31
C LEU A 156 10.21 19.15 -18.96
N PHE A 157 9.38 19.34 -17.94
CA PHE A 157 8.37 18.36 -17.54
C PHE A 157 7.35 18.15 -18.67
N GLU A 158 6.79 19.22 -19.23
CA GLU A 158 5.80 19.16 -20.32
C GLU A 158 6.39 18.49 -21.59
N GLN A 159 7.59 18.88 -21.98
CA GLN A 159 8.29 18.24 -23.11
C GLN A 159 8.54 16.75 -22.88
N THR A 160 8.94 16.38 -21.65
CA THR A 160 9.19 14.97 -21.29
C THR A 160 7.88 14.20 -21.30
N LEU A 161 6.81 14.76 -20.75
CA LEU A 161 5.48 14.16 -20.67
C LEU A 161 4.95 13.72 -22.07
N GLU A 162 5.17 14.54 -23.09
CA GLU A 162 4.73 14.24 -24.47
C GLU A 162 5.75 13.46 -25.30
N SER A 163 6.90 13.14 -24.73
CA SER A 163 7.99 12.51 -25.45
C SER A 163 7.66 11.08 -25.92
N PHE A 164 8.26 10.71 -27.07
CA PHE A 164 8.20 9.33 -27.56
C PHE A 164 8.83 8.33 -26.57
N GLY A 165 9.85 8.75 -25.81
CA GLY A 165 10.49 7.94 -24.79
C GLY A 165 9.50 7.51 -23.69
N VAL A 166 8.69 8.44 -23.18
CA VAL A 166 7.65 8.15 -22.18
C VAL A 166 6.61 7.17 -22.75
N LYS A 167 6.10 7.42 -23.96
CA LYS A 167 5.13 6.51 -24.63
C LYS A 167 5.69 5.11 -24.82
N THR A 168 6.97 5.00 -25.16
CA THR A 168 7.66 3.69 -25.29
C THR A 168 7.76 2.97 -23.96
N LYS A 169 8.11 3.66 -22.87
CA LYS A 169 8.16 3.10 -21.51
C LYS A 169 6.78 2.62 -21.05
N MET A 170 5.73 3.41 -21.29
CA MET A 170 4.35 3.01 -20.99
C MET A 170 3.96 1.70 -21.67
N LYS A 171 4.27 1.56 -22.98
CA LYS A 171 4.00 0.33 -23.73
C LYS A 171 4.77 -0.86 -23.18
N LYS A 172 6.08 -0.68 -22.89
CA LYS A 172 6.91 -1.73 -22.28
C LYS A 172 6.34 -2.17 -20.94
N ALA A 173 5.93 -1.25 -20.09
CA ALA A 173 5.34 -1.55 -18.79
C ALA A 173 4.04 -2.32 -18.89
N SER A 174 3.17 -1.94 -19.83
CA SER A 174 1.91 -2.66 -20.07
C SER A 174 2.17 -4.08 -20.54
N ASN A 175 3.13 -4.29 -21.43
CA ASN A 175 3.54 -5.62 -21.88
C ASN A 175 4.15 -6.46 -20.74
N LEU A 176 4.96 -5.83 -19.89
CA LEU A 176 5.58 -6.49 -18.74
C LEU A 176 4.51 -6.91 -17.72
N ALA A 177 3.54 -6.06 -17.44
CA ALA A 177 2.43 -6.40 -16.55
C ALA A 177 1.62 -7.60 -17.10
N ALA A 178 1.34 -7.63 -18.40
CA ALA A 178 0.68 -8.75 -19.04
C ALA A 178 1.51 -10.05 -18.96
N ALA A 179 2.81 -9.99 -19.25
CA ALA A 179 3.72 -11.12 -19.15
C ALA A 179 3.81 -11.69 -17.72
N HIS A 180 3.78 -10.81 -16.70
CA HIS A 180 3.73 -11.20 -15.29
C HIS A 180 2.32 -11.59 -14.80
N GLN A 181 1.31 -11.64 -15.69
CA GLN A 181 -0.08 -12.01 -15.36
C GLN A 181 -0.69 -11.16 -14.24
N VAL A 182 -0.40 -9.84 -14.28
CA VAL A 182 -0.92 -8.89 -13.31
C VAL A 182 -2.39 -8.64 -13.58
N ASP A 183 -3.23 -9.06 -12.65
CA ASP A 183 -4.69 -8.96 -12.69
C ASP A 183 -5.26 -7.94 -11.69
N GLY A 184 -4.39 -7.38 -10.84
CA GLY A 184 -4.73 -6.36 -9.85
C GLY A 184 -3.50 -5.68 -9.28
N VAL A 185 -3.70 -4.56 -8.58
CA VAL A 185 -2.62 -3.79 -7.93
C VAL A 185 -2.98 -3.46 -6.48
N PRO A 186 -1.99 -3.39 -5.57
CA PRO A 186 -0.58 -3.66 -5.81
C PRO A 186 -0.29 -5.15 -6.00
N ALA A 187 0.70 -5.47 -6.85
CA ALA A 187 1.22 -6.81 -7.02
C ALA A 187 2.76 -6.80 -6.92
N LEU A 188 3.32 -7.86 -6.35
CA LEU A 188 4.75 -8.02 -6.15
C LEU A 188 5.21 -9.30 -6.85
N THR A 189 6.30 -9.21 -7.63
CA THR A 189 6.87 -10.38 -8.28
C THR A 189 8.36 -10.50 -8.00
N VAL A 190 8.86 -11.74 -7.95
CA VAL A 190 10.26 -12.02 -7.71
C VAL A 190 10.80 -12.87 -8.85
N ASN A 191 11.88 -12.40 -9.48
CA ASN A 191 12.64 -13.07 -10.54
C ASN A 191 11.77 -13.58 -11.70
N GLY A 192 10.61 -12.94 -11.95
CA GLY A 192 9.68 -13.37 -12.99
C GLY A 192 9.02 -14.73 -12.76
N LYS A 193 9.13 -15.30 -11.56
CA LYS A 193 8.62 -16.64 -11.19
C LYS A 193 7.50 -16.60 -10.15
N PHE A 194 7.67 -15.82 -9.10
CA PHE A 194 6.74 -15.75 -7.98
C PHE A 194 5.92 -14.48 -8.06
N TYR A 195 4.64 -14.61 -7.75
CA TYR A 195 3.70 -13.50 -7.68
C TYR A 195 2.96 -13.55 -6.36
N THR A 196 2.91 -12.43 -5.65
CA THR A 196 2.07 -12.25 -4.46
C THR A 196 1.45 -10.84 -4.46
N ALA A 197 0.48 -10.64 -3.60
CA ALA A 197 -0.17 -9.35 -3.39
C ALA A 197 -0.65 -9.25 -1.94
N PRO A 198 -0.80 -8.05 -1.36
CA PRO A 198 -1.39 -7.90 -0.04
C PRO A 198 -2.76 -8.54 0.12
N SER A 199 -3.57 -8.53 -0.95
CA SER A 199 -4.88 -9.20 -0.99
C SER A 199 -4.79 -10.73 -0.91
N MET A 200 -3.72 -11.33 -1.39
CA MET A 200 -3.44 -12.77 -1.31
C MET A 200 -2.81 -13.12 0.04
N ALA A 201 -1.83 -12.35 0.45
CA ALA A 201 -1.07 -12.57 1.69
C ALA A 201 -1.83 -12.14 2.97
N GLY A 202 -2.96 -11.44 2.84
CA GLY A 202 -3.76 -10.98 3.97
C GLY A 202 -3.27 -9.69 4.62
N SER A 203 -2.05 -9.22 4.33
CA SER A 203 -1.52 -7.92 4.79
C SER A 203 -0.30 -7.46 3.99
N ASN A 204 -0.03 -6.13 4.02
CA ASN A 204 1.15 -5.52 3.43
C ASN A 204 2.45 -6.16 3.97
N GLY A 205 2.55 -6.27 5.29
CA GLY A 205 3.75 -6.83 5.93
C GLY A 205 3.96 -8.31 5.61
N HIS A 206 2.90 -9.09 5.44
CA HIS A 206 3.04 -10.50 5.08
C HIS A 206 3.42 -10.67 3.61
N ALA A 207 2.86 -9.86 2.70
CA ALA A 207 3.28 -9.86 1.30
C ALA A 207 4.77 -9.56 1.14
N LEU A 208 5.31 -8.57 1.86
CA LEU A 208 6.74 -8.27 1.82
C LEU A 208 7.60 -9.39 2.44
N ARG A 209 7.14 -10.06 3.49
CA ARG A 209 7.85 -11.25 4.02
C ARG A 209 7.88 -12.41 3.02
N LEU A 210 6.80 -12.62 2.26
CA LEU A 210 6.80 -13.61 1.18
C LEU A 210 7.80 -13.25 0.09
N VAL A 211 7.88 -11.96 -0.28
CA VAL A 211 8.93 -11.49 -1.21
C VAL A 211 10.33 -11.82 -0.69
N ASP A 212 10.61 -11.56 0.59
CA ASP A 212 11.90 -11.90 1.20
C ASP A 212 12.18 -13.40 1.15
N GLN A 213 11.18 -14.25 1.40
CA GLN A 213 11.32 -15.70 1.30
C GLN A 213 11.63 -16.15 -0.14
N PHE A 214 10.97 -15.58 -1.14
CA PHE A 214 11.25 -15.90 -2.55
C PHE A 214 12.63 -15.41 -2.98
N VAL A 215 13.06 -14.25 -2.50
CA VAL A 215 14.43 -13.75 -2.71
C VAL A 215 15.45 -14.74 -2.15
N GLU A 216 15.25 -15.24 -0.93
CA GLU A 216 16.14 -16.25 -0.35
C GLU A 216 16.11 -17.58 -1.11
N GLN A 217 14.95 -18.00 -1.61
CA GLN A 217 14.82 -19.20 -2.43
C GLN A 217 15.59 -19.06 -3.74
N GLU A 218 15.45 -17.92 -4.46
CA GLU A 218 16.21 -17.67 -5.68
C GLU A 218 17.71 -17.52 -5.44
N ARG A 219 18.11 -16.97 -4.30
CA ARG A 219 19.52 -16.88 -3.88
C ARG A 219 20.14 -18.26 -3.68
N LYS A 220 19.42 -19.20 -3.07
CA LYS A 220 19.87 -20.59 -2.89
C LYS A 220 19.92 -21.37 -4.20
N ALA A 221 19.00 -21.12 -5.12
CA ALA A 221 18.96 -21.78 -6.41
C ALA A 221 20.11 -21.37 -7.36
N LYS A 222 20.80 -20.26 -7.07
CA LYS A 222 21.96 -19.77 -7.85
C LYS A 222 23.31 -20.30 -7.36
N LYS A 223 23.34 -20.97 -6.21
CA LYS A 223 24.54 -21.63 -5.65
C LYS A 223 24.66 -23.05 -6.19
#